data_93334c77c8517528cceaa00acc521481
#
_entry.id   93334c77c8517528cceaa00acc521481
#
_cell.length_a   1.000
_cell.length_b   1.000
_cell.length_c   1.000
_cell.angle_alpha   90.00
_cell.angle_beta   90.00
_cell.angle_gamma   90.00
#
_symmetry.space_group_name_H-M   'P 1'
#
loop_
_entity.id
_entity.type
_entity.pdbx_description
1 polymer ?
#
loop_
_entity_poly.entity_id
_entity_poly.type
_entity_poly.pdbx_seq_one_letter_code
_entity_poly.pdbx_strand_id
1 'polypeptide(L)'
;NWQRLILTHLEEKEHLGVLTGSPITDMQITLLTGRAHQKHTEGGDFRQATYRAVRQGLKKAETLLLEPYYSFRLEVPAENVGRAMTDIQRMQGTFQGPETQGELSVITGSAPVAKMRDYQSQVVSYTRGRGHLTCTLKGYEPCQDQEQIAEEIGYDSERDLENPTGSVFCAHGAGFVVPWYEVEEYMHLEGAQLPDSNDAYEDSDNSSAGVRSVQGTAKNSPDHRLSLIHISEPTRPRLI
;
A
#
# COMPACT_ATOMS: atom_id res chain seq x y z
N ASN A 1 -27.60 -7.96 6.15
CA ASN A 1 -26.43 -8.67 6.72
C ASN A 1 -25.27 -7.69 6.80
N TRP A 2 -24.83 -7.35 8.01
CA TRP A 2 -23.77 -6.38 8.28
C TRP A 2 -22.40 -6.75 7.66
N GLN A 3 -22.05 -8.02 7.55
CA GLN A 3 -20.81 -8.46 6.88
C GLN A 3 -20.74 -7.97 5.43
N ARG A 4 -21.87 -8.08 4.72
CA ARG A 4 -21.95 -7.61 3.32
C ARG A 4 -21.79 -6.10 3.23
N LEU A 5 -22.36 -5.35 4.19
CA LEU A 5 -22.18 -3.89 4.27
C LEU A 5 -20.71 -3.51 4.47
N ILE A 6 -20.01 -4.19 5.38
CA ILE A 6 -18.58 -3.93 5.64
C ILE A 6 -17.76 -4.20 4.36
N LEU A 7 -17.98 -5.33 3.69
CA LEU A 7 -17.28 -5.63 2.43
C LEU A 7 -17.56 -4.57 1.36
N THR A 8 -18.81 -4.11 1.23
CA THR A 8 -19.16 -3.00 0.33
C THR A 8 -18.40 -1.73 0.69
N HIS A 9 -18.29 -1.39 1.98
CA HIS A 9 -17.57 -0.19 2.43
C HIS A 9 -16.05 -0.29 2.27
N LEU A 10 -15.48 -1.50 2.26
CA LEU A 10 -14.07 -1.70 1.92
C LEU A 10 -13.79 -1.45 0.43
N GLU A 11 -14.77 -1.74 -0.45
CA GLU A 11 -14.63 -1.64 -1.90
C GLU A 11 -15.08 -0.28 -2.48
N GLU A 12 -15.91 0.50 -1.77
CA GLU A 12 -16.56 1.70 -2.33
C GLU A 12 -15.64 2.91 -2.47
N LYS A 13 -14.46 2.90 -1.85
CA LYS A 13 -13.48 3.98 -1.97
C LYS A 13 -12.05 3.47 -1.95
N GLU A 14 -11.14 4.26 -2.52
CA GLU A 14 -9.72 4.05 -2.33
C GLU A 14 -9.31 4.38 -0.88
N HIS A 15 -8.54 3.47 -0.26
CA HIS A 15 -7.96 3.70 1.05
C HIS A 15 -6.58 4.33 0.90
N LEU A 16 -6.38 5.47 1.55
CA LEU A 16 -5.12 6.20 1.48
C LEU A 16 -4.14 5.75 2.56
N GLY A 17 -2.87 5.61 2.18
CA GLY A 17 -1.79 5.30 3.10
C GLY A 17 -1.53 6.42 4.11
N VAL A 18 -0.91 6.05 5.23
CA VAL A 18 -0.62 6.98 6.33
C VAL A 18 0.73 7.69 6.19
N LEU A 19 1.55 7.27 5.24
CA LEU A 19 2.89 7.83 5.03
C LEU A 19 2.86 9.04 4.10
N THR A 20 2.15 8.94 2.97
CA THR A 20 2.15 9.97 1.92
C THR A 20 0.75 10.37 1.45
N GLY A 21 -0.30 9.74 1.97
CA GLY A 21 -1.66 9.95 1.47
C GLY A 21 -1.92 9.32 0.08
N SER A 22 -0.98 8.54 -0.45
CA SER A 22 -1.16 7.82 -1.71
C SER A 22 -2.09 6.61 -1.53
N PRO A 23 -2.82 6.18 -2.59
CA PRO A 23 -3.65 4.98 -2.51
C PRO A 23 -2.85 3.74 -2.10
N ILE A 24 -3.44 2.91 -1.22
CA ILE A 24 -2.83 1.65 -0.79
C ILE A 24 -3.00 0.59 -1.87
N THR A 25 -1.93 -0.17 -2.11
CA THR A 25 -1.91 -1.38 -2.93
C THR A 25 -1.29 -2.54 -2.16
N ASP A 26 -1.33 -3.73 -2.70
CA ASP A 26 -0.67 -4.93 -2.14
C ASP A 26 -1.04 -5.22 -0.69
N MET A 27 -2.32 -5.02 -0.34
CA MET A 27 -2.86 -5.19 0.99
C MET A 27 -3.97 -6.24 1.00
N GLN A 28 -3.95 -7.11 1.97
CA GLN A 28 -5.04 -8.03 2.27
C GLN A 28 -5.75 -7.58 3.54
N ILE A 29 -7.06 -7.35 3.46
CA ILE A 29 -7.91 -7.04 4.62
C ILE A 29 -8.79 -8.24 4.90
N THR A 30 -8.71 -8.78 6.10
CA THR A 30 -9.54 -9.92 6.54
C THR A 30 -10.50 -9.45 7.62
N LEU A 31 -11.80 -9.61 7.37
CA LEU A 31 -12.84 -9.38 8.38
C LEU A 31 -12.94 -10.60 9.29
N LEU A 32 -12.42 -10.50 10.51
CA LEU A 32 -12.46 -11.57 11.49
C LEU A 32 -13.79 -11.62 12.26
N THR A 33 -14.22 -10.47 12.78
CA THR A 33 -15.41 -10.37 13.59
C THR A 33 -16.00 -8.97 13.56
N GLY A 34 -17.23 -8.85 14.02
CA GLY A 34 -17.92 -7.57 14.19
C GLY A 34 -19.19 -7.77 15.01
N ARG A 35 -19.62 -6.74 15.70
CA ARG A 35 -20.82 -6.74 16.51
C ARG A 35 -21.66 -5.50 16.23
N ALA A 36 -22.96 -5.71 16.02
CA ALA A 36 -23.93 -4.66 15.82
C ALA A 36 -24.90 -4.60 17.01
N HIS A 37 -25.32 -3.41 17.37
CA HIS A 37 -26.42 -3.25 18.32
C HIS A 37 -27.75 -3.26 17.55
N GLN A 38 -28.65 -4.20 17.89
CA GLN A 38 -29.86 -4.45 17.11
C GLN A 38 -30.81 -3.26 16.93
N LYS A 39 -30.80 -2.30 17.86
CA LYS A 39 -31.74 -1.18 17.87
C LYS A 39 -31.13 0.19 17.50
N HIS A 40 -29.81 0.29 17.47
CA HIS A 40 -29.14 1.61 17.42
C HIS A 40 -28.10 1.70 16.31
N THR A 41 -27.78 0.63 15.59
CA THR A 41 -26.81 0.64 14.49
C THR A 41 -27.50 0.90 13.16
N GLU A 42 -27.02 1.89 12.44
CA GLU A 42 -27.44 2.20 11.07
C GLU A 42 -26.31 1.90 10.06
N GLY A 43 -26.65 1.88 8.77
CA GLY A 43 -25.68 1.59 7.71
C GLY A 43 -24.48 2.55 7.70
N GLY A 44 -24.70 3.81 8.06
CA GLY A 44 -23.64 4.81 8.17
C GLY A 44 -22.63 4.54 9.29
N ASP A 45 -23.06 3.88 10.36
CA ASP A 45 -22.17 3.51 11.47
C ASP A 45 -21.18 2.43 11.04
N PHE A 46 -21.65 1.44 10.26
CA PHE A 46 -20.77 0.43 9.66
C PHE A 46 -19.74 1.04 8.72
N ARG A 47 -20.15 2.03 7.92
CA ARG A 47 -19.23 2.74 7.01
C ARG A 47 -18.12 3.43 7.80
N GLN A 48 -18.48 4.22 8.80
CA GLN A 48 -17.52 4.92 9.64
C GLN A 48 -16.61 3.96 10.41
N ALA A 49 -17.17 2.92 11.03
CA ALA A 49 -16.39 1.91 11.73
C ALA A 49 -15.39 1.21 10.79
N THR A 50 -15.81 0.86 9.57
CA THR A 50 -14.93 0.21 8.58
C THR A 50 -13.77 1.12 8.20
N TYR A 51 -14.04 2.39 7.85
CA TYR A 51 -12.97 3.32 7.45
C TYR A 51 -11.97 3.59 8.57
N ARG A 52 -12.47 3.76 9.81
CA ARG A 52 -11.63 3.98 10.99
C ARG A 52 -10.79 2.74 11.31
N ALA A 53 -11.35 1.55 11.19
CA ALA A 53 -10.63 0.31 11.43
C ALA A 53 -9.52 0.08 10.40
N VAL A 54 -9.77 0.36 9.10
CA VAL A 54 -8.71 0.34 8.07
C VAL A 54 -7.62 1.34 8.43
N ARG A 55 -7.99 2.56 8.78
CA ARG A 55 -7.03 3.62 9.09
C ARG A 55 -6.18 3.29 10.32
N GLN A 56 -6.78 2.73 11.37
CA GLN A 56 -6.06 2.23 12.55
C GLN A 56 -5.09 1.11 12.18
N GLY A 57 -5.52 0.15 11.36
CA GLY A 57 -4.66 -0.92 10.87
C GLY A 57 -3.44 -0.39 10.11
N LEU A 58 -3.64 0.60 9.24
CA LEU A 58 -2.55 1.25 8.50
C LEU A 58 -1.57 2.00 9.42
N LYS A 59 -2.07 2.62 10.51
CA LYS A 59 -1.21 3.27 11.51
C LYS A 59 -0.37 2.28 12.32
N LYS A 60 -0.85 1.06 12.50
CA LYS A 60 -0.15 -0.01 13.23
C LYS A 60 0.79 -0.82 12.35
N ALA A 61 0.54 -0.84 11.05
CA ALA A 61 1.35 -1.60 10.10
C ALA A 61 2.60 -0.84 9.69
N GLU A 62 3.62 -1.59 9.31
CA GLU A 62 4.75 -1.05 8.58
C GLU A 62 4.31 -0.73 7.15
N THR A 63 4.49 0.53 6.75
CA THR A 63 4.09 1.02 5.42
C THR A 63 5.33 1.21 4.56
N LEU A 64 5.31 0.60 3.37
CA LEU A 64 6.32 0.79 2.34
C LEU A 64 5.76 1.67 1.23
N LEU A 65 6.55 2.67 0.80
CA LEU A 65 6.27 3.44 -0.39
C LEU A 65 6.77 2.66 -1.61
N LEU A 66 5.89 2.47 -2.59
CA LEU A 66 6.23 1.86 -3.86
C LEU A 66 6.39 2.93 -4.93
N GLU A 67 7.39 2.78 -5.78
CA GLU A 67 7.60 3.63 -6.94
C GLU A 67 7.66 2.82 -8.24
N PRO A 68 7.25 3.40 -9.39
CA PRO A 68 7.31 2.70 -10.65
C PRO A 68 8.76 2.52 -11.12
N TYR A 69 9.04 1.35 -11.67
CA TYR A 69 10.33 0.97 -12.25
C TYR A 69 10.21 0.69 -13.74
N TYR A 70 11.23 1.08 -14.50
CA TYR A 70 11.44 0.60 -15.87
C TYR A 70 12.32 -0.63 -15.89
N SER A 71 11.99 -1.60 -16.75
CA SER A 71 12.96 -2.48 -17.36
C SER A 71 13.55 -1.74 -18.54
N PHE A 72 14.87 -1.67 -18.64
CA PHE A 72 15.53 -0.97 -19.72
C PHE A 72 16.49 -1.88 -20.49
N ARG A 73 16.68 -1.52 -21.77
CA ARG A 73 17.74 -2.01 -22.64
C ARG A 73 18.50 -0.80 -23.16
N LEU A 74 19.78 -0.71 -22.82
CA LEU A 74 20.68 0.37 -23.19
C LEU A 74 21.76 -0.17 -24.13
N GLU A 75 21.86 0.41 -25.31
CA GLU A 75 22.85 0.09 -26.34
C GLU A 75 23.80 1.27 -26.45
N VAL A 76 25.09 1.07 -26.20
CA VAL A 76 26.12 2.10 -26.29
C VAL A 76 27.40 1.60 -26.90
N PRO A 77 28.20 2.45 -27.57
CA PRO A 77 29.57 2.10 -27.99
C PRO A 77 30.41 1.61 -26.80
N ALA A 78 31.35 0.70 -27.04
CA ALA A 78 32.20 0.08 -26.02
C ALA A 78 32.92 1.13 -25.15
N GLU A 79 33.35 2.23 -25.73
CA GLU A 79 34.01 3.36 -25.04
C GLU A 79 33.10 4.08 -24.04
N ASN A 80 31.77 3.95 -24.14
CA ASN A 80 30.79 4.61 -23.30
C ASN A 80 30.22 3.71 -22.20
N VAL A 81 30.54 2.42 -22.17
CA VAL A 81 30.01 1.43 -21.23
C VAL A 81 30.26 1.83 -19.77
N GLY A 82 31.50 2.23 -19.44
CA GLY A 82 31.84 2.62 -18.07
C GLY A 82 31.00 3.79 -17.57
N ARG A 83 30.76 4.81 -18.42
CA ARG A 83 29.88 5.92 -18.08
C ARG A 83 28.44 5.46 -17.90
N ALA A 84 27.91 4.66 -18.81
CA ALA A 84 26.56 4.12 -18.73
C ALA A 84 26.31 3.35 -17.43
N MET A 85 27.24 2.48 -17.04
CA MET A 85 27.15 1.72 -15.79
C MET A 85 27.16 2.66 -14.56
N THR A 86 28.01 3.67 -14.54
CA THR A 86 28.07 4.66 -13.46
C THR A 86 26.78 5.47 -13.38
N ASP A 87 26.23 5.89 -14.52
CA ASP A 87 24.98 6.63 -14.58
C ASP A 87 23.79 5.78 -14.04
N ILE A 88 23.71 4.48 -14.43
CA ILE A 88 22.68 3.56 -13.93
C ILE A 88 22.79 3.39 -12.41
N GLN A 89 23.99 3.21 -11.86
CA GLN A 89 24.21 3.11 -10.43
C GLN A 89 23.80 4.39 -9.69
N ARG A 90 24.14 5.57 -10.25
CA ARG A 90 23.72 6.86 -9.68
C ARG A 90 22.20 7.03 -9.70
N MET A 91 21.52 6.45 -10.67
CA MET A 91 20.06 6.41 -10.77
C MET A 91 19.42 5.33 -9.88
N GLN A 92 20.21 4.67 -9.02
CA GLN A 92 19.76 3.58 -8.14
C GLN A 92 19.21 2.38 -8.92
N GLY A 93 19.66 2.21 -10.16
CA GLY A 93 19.29 1.08 -11.01
C GLY A 93 20.18 -0.14 -10.78
N THR A 94 19.65 -1.29 -11.16
CA THR A 94 20.37 -2.55 -11.25
C THR A 94 20.58 -2.92 -12.72
N PHE A 95 21.66 -3.60 -13.04
CA PHE A 95 21.93 -3.99 -14.43
C PHE A 95 22.67 -5.32 -14.53
N GLN A 96 22.54 -5.92 -15.69
CA GLN A 96 23.26 -7.10 -16.18
C GLN A 96 24.02 -6.75 -17.47
N GLY A 97 25.07 -7.46 -17.73
CA GLY A 97 25.96 -7.21 -18.86
C GLY A 97 27.19 -6.41 -18.42
N PRO A 98 27.91 -5.75 -19.32
CA PRO A 98 27.59 -5.54 -20.75
C PRO A 98 27.80 -6.80 -21.64
N GLU A 99 26.92 -6.97 -22.60
CA GLU A 99 27.07 -7.98 -23.65
C GLU A 99 27.44 -7.29 -24.96
N THR A 100 28.49 -7.77 -25.64
CA THR A 100 28.92 -7.20 -26.93
C THR A 100 28.03 -7.70 -28.05
N GLN A 101 27.40 -6.80 -28.79
CA GLN A 101 26.61 -7.07 -29.98
C GLN A 101 27.12 -6.21 -31.15
N GLY A 102 28.05 -6.74 -31.94
CA GLY A 102 28.70 -6.00 -33.02
C GLY A 102 29.59 -4.87 -32.50
N GLU A 103 29.32 -3.63 -32.89
CA GLU A 103 30.05 -2.43 -32.46
C GLU A 103 29.47 -1.81 -31.17
N LEU A 104 28.34 -2.32 -30.70
CA LEU A 104 27.65 -1.82 -29.52
C LEU A 104 27.72 -2.82 -28.37
N SER A 105 27.69 -2.31 -27.19
CA SER A 105 27.51 -3.07 -25.95
C SER A 105 26.11 -2.85 -25.44
N VAL A 106 25.46 -3.94 -25.04
CA VAL A 106 24.10 -3.96 -24.53
C VAL A 106 24.13 -4.15 -23.01
N ILE A 107 23.46 -3.26 -22.32
CA ILE A 107 23.24 -3.31 -20.86
C ILE A 107 21.74 -3.41 -20.63
N THR A 108 21.29 -4.40 -19.88
CA THR A 108 19.88 -4.57 -19.49
C THR A 108 19.75 -4.44 -18.00
N GLY A 109 18.59 -3.98 -17.54
CA GLY A 109 18.39 -3.83 -16.11
C GLY A 109 17.07 -3.18 -15.75
N SER A 110 16.98 -2.68 -14.52
CA SER A 110 15.83 -1.91 -14.06
C SER A 110 16.27 -0.69 -13.23
N ALA A 111 15.48 0.38 -13.30
CA ALA A 111 15.72 1.59 -12.53
C ALA A 111 14.42 2.36 -12.29
N PRO A 112 14.37 3.21 -11.23
CA PRO A 112 13.22 4.04 -10.95
C PRO A 112 12.87 4.96 -12.13
N VAL A 113 11.58 5.03 -12.47
CA VAL A 113 11.09 5.89 -13.57
C VAL A 113 11.47 7.35 -13.35
N ALA A 114 11.36 7.83 -12.11
CA ALA A 114 11.66 9.21 -11.74
C ALA A 114 13.12 9.60 -12.04
N LYS A 115 14.06 8.67 -11.83
CA LYS A 115 15.50 8.90 -12.05
C LYS A 115 15.89 8.79 -13.54
N MET A 116 15.10 8.08 -14.36
CA MET A 116 15.39 7.85 -15.79
C MET A 116 14.74 8.87 -16.73
N ARG A 117 13.96 9.81 -16.22
CA ARG A 117 13.13 10.73 -17.04
C ARG A 117 13.85 11.38 -18.21
N ASP A 118 15.07 11.87 -18.00
CA ASP A 118 15.85 12.60 -19.01
C ASP A 118 17.06 11.80 -19.52
N TYR A 119 17.20 10.56 -19.12
CA TYR A 119 18.39 9.79 -19.40
C TYR A 119 18.56 9.46 -20.89
N GLN A 120 17.47 9.28 -21.64
CA GLN A 120 17.50 9.13 -23.10
C GLN A 120 18.28 10.25 -23.78
N SER A 121 18.00 11.50 -23.42
CA SER A 121 18.68 12.66 -23.99
C SER A 121 20.16 12.71 -23.64
N GLN A 122 20.51 12.29 -22.43
CA GLN A 122 21.91 12.17 -22.00
C GLN A 122 22.64 11.08 -22.80
N VAL A 123 22.03 9.92 -23.01
CA VAL A 123 22.58 8.83 -23.81
C VAL A 123 22.88 9.31 -25.23
N VAL A 124 21.93 9.93 -25.90
CA VAL A 124 22.13 10.49 -27.25
C VAL A 124 23.29 11.48 -27.27
N SER A 125 23.37 12.37 -26.27
CA SER A 125 24.41 13.38 -26.18
C SER A 125 25.81 12.79 -26.04
N TYR A 126 26.08 11.95 -25.04
CA TYR A 126 27.44 11.46 -24.78
C TYR A 126 27.88 10.39 -25.76
N THR A 127 26.97 9.69 -26.43
CA THR A 127 27.29 8.73 -27.48
C THR A 127 27.34 9.35 -28.88
N ARG A 128 27.10 10.65 -28.99
CA ARG A 128 27.00 11.38 -30.29
C ARG A 128 25.96 10.77 -31.23
N GLY A 129 24.80 10.38 -30.65
CA GLY A 129 23.68 9.80 -31.40
C GLY A 129 23.82 8.30 -31.72
N ARG A 130 24.87 7.64 -31.26
CA ARG A 130 25.09 6.17 -31.53
C ARG A 130 24.44 5.29 -30.46
N GLY A 131 24.08 5.83 -29.30
CA GLY A 131 23.44 5.10 -28.23
C GLY A 131 21.93 5.12 -28.34
N HIS A 132 21.31 4.04 -27.85
CA HIS A 132 19.86 3.89 -27.82
C HIS A 132 19.39 3.32 -26.48
N LEU A 133 18.33 3.92 -25.92
CA LEU A 133 17.70 3.46 -24.69
C LEU A 133 16.25 3.07 -24.98
N THR A 134 15.86 1.86 -24.63
CA THR A 134 14.47 1.41 -24.66
C THR A 134 14.02 1.11 -23.24
N CYS A 135 12.86 1.63 -22.85
CA CYS A 135 12.27 1.41 -21.53
C CYS A 135 10.86 0.84 -21.66
N THR A 136 10.54 -0.14 -20.81
CA THR A 136 9.20 -0.67 -20.63
C THR A 136 8.86 -0.65 -19.14
N LEU A 137 7.59 -0.38 -18.79
CA LEU A 137 7.18 -0.39 -17.39
C LEU A 137 7.32 -1.82 -16.83
N LYS A 138 8.13 -1.97 -15.78
CA LYS A 138 8.33 -3.26 -15.08
C LYS A 138 7.24 -3.53 -14.06
N GLY A 139 6.77 -2.48 -13.39
CA GLY A 139 5.84 -2.53 -12.27
C GLY A 139 6.29 -1.58 -11.18
N TYR A 140 5.92 -1.88 -9.95
CA TYR A 140 6.24 -1.09 -8.77
C TYR A 140 7.20 -1.87 -7.86
N GLU A 141 8.18 -1.18 -7.29
CA GLU A 141 9.15 -1.74 -6.35
C GLU A 141 9.30 -0.80 -5.14
N PRO A 142 9.83 -1.30 -4.00
CA PRO A 142 10.06 -0.45 -2.83
C PRO A 142 10.94 0.76 -3.16
N CYS A 143 10.47 1.94 -2.74
CA CYS A 143 11.19 3.19 -2.92
C CYS A 143 12.40 3.25 -2.00
N GLN A 144 13.60 3.50 -2.55
CA GLN A 144 14.82 3.60 -1.77
C GLN A 144 14.92 4.93 -0.99
N ASP A 145 14.32 6.00 -1.52
CA ASP A 145 14.34 7.34 -0.93
C ASP A 145 13.03 7.65 -0.17
N GLN A 146 12.38 6.62 0.40
CA GLN A 146 11.05 6.71 1.03
C GLN A 146 10.94 7.83 2.06
N GLU A 147 11.92 7.95 2.97
CA GLU A 147 11.89 8.94 4.04
C GLU A 147 11.95 10.37 3.48
N GLN A 148 12.87 10.60 2.53
CA GLN A 148 13.00 11.91 1.88
C GLN A 148 11.71 12.29 1.14
N ILE A 149 11.12 11.37 0.38
CA ILE A 149 9.88 11.61 -0.37
C ILE A 149 8.71 11.88 0.58
N ALA A 150 8.61 11.14 1.69
CA ALA A 150 7.58 11.36 2.69
C ALA A 150 7.71 12.76 3.34
N GLU A 151 8.93 13.21 3.62
CA GLU A 151 9.18 14.56 4.14
C GLU A 151 8.83 15.65 3.09
N GLU A 152 9.21 15.45 1.83
CA GLU A 152 8.89 16.39 0.75
C GLU A 152 7.39 16.54 0.51
N ILE A 153 6.63 15.44 0.61
CA ILE A 153 5.16 15.44 0.50
C ILE A 153 4.53 16.10 1.73
N GLY A 154 5.10 15.86 2.92
CA GLY A 154 4.66 16.46 4.17
C GLY A 154 3.24 16.08 4.59
N TYR A 155 2.76 14.89 4.19
CA TYR A 155 1.43 14.41 4.55
C TYR A 155 1.34 14.07 6.04
N ASP A 156 0.37 14.67 6.74
CA ASP A 156 0.08 14.36 8.14
C ASP A 156 -1.25 13.61 8.24
N SER A 157 -1.16 12.31 8.45
CA SER A 157 -2.33 11.43 8.55
C SER A 157 -3.24 11.73 9.76
N GLU A 158 -2.73 12.43 10.77
CA GLU A 158 -3.53 12.78 11.97
C GLU A 158 -4.32 14.08 11.79
N ARG A 159 -3.91 14.92 10.83
CA ARG A 159 -4.60 16.14 10.45
C ARG A 159 -5.56 15.95 9.28
N ASP A 160 -5.57 14.78 8.65
CA ASP A 160 -6.48 14.47 7.56
C ASP A 160 -7.92 14.30 8.06
N LEU A 161 -8.73 15.32 7.90
CA LEU A 161 -10.13 15.33 8.34
C LEU A 161 -11.04 14.45 7.48
N GLU A 162 -10.66 14.18 6.25
CA GLU A 162 -11.40 13.29 5.34
C GLU A 162 -11.14 11.81 5.62
N ASN A 163 -9.93 11.50 6.10
CA ASN A 163 -9.50 10.14 6.45
C ASN A 163 -8.96 10.08 7.89
N PRO A 164 -9.77 10.39 8.90
CA PRO A 164 -9.30 10.51 10.26
C PRO A 164 -8.83 9.18 10.86
N THR A 165 -7.78 9.23 11.67
CA THR A 165 -7.14 8.07 12.30
C THR A 165 -7.81 7.66 13.62
N GLY A 166 -8.41 8.58 14.32
CA GLY A 166 -9.13 8.29 15.57
C GLY A 166 -10.49 7.63 15.31
N SER A 167 -11.00 6.90 16.29
CA SER A 167 -12.32 6.26 16.26
C SER A 167 -13.30 7.00 17.16
N VAL A 168 -14.60 6.93 16.84
CA VAL A 168 -15.66 7.55 17.62
C VAL A 168 -16.31 6.50 18.49
N PHE A 169 -16.29 6.75 19.80
CA PHE A 169 -16.99 5.96 20.81
C PHE A 169 -18.10 6.79 21.47
N CYS A 170 -19.03 6.12 22.12
CA CYS A 170 -20.12 6.78 22.82
C CYS A 170 -20.24 6.24 24.24
N ALA A 171 -20.25 7.16 25.21
CA ALA A 171 -20.55 6.84 26.62
C ALA A 171 -21.60 7.82 27.15
N HIS A 172 -22.56 7.29 27.88
CA HIS A 172 -23.66 8.10 28.51
C HIS A 172 -24.40 9.03 27.52
N GLY A 173 -24.50 8.59 26.24
CA GLY A 173 -25.20 9.35 25.21
C GLY A 173 -24.38 10.45 24.55
N ALA A 174 -23.09 10.61 24.88
CA ALA A 174 -22.17 11.54 24.25
C ALA A 174 -21.09 10.81 23.43
N GLY A 175 -20.87 11.25 22.19
CA GLY A 175 -19.78 10.78 21.35
C GLY A 175 -18.46 11.45 21.72
N PHE A 176 -17.38 10.69 21.70
CA PHE A 176 -16.02 11.20 21.89
C PHE A 176 -15.05 10.47 20.96
N VAL A 177 -13.94 11.14 20.62
CA VAL A 177 -12.92 10.58 19.73
C VAL A 177 -11.83 9.95 20.57
N VAL A 178 -11.46 8.72 20.22
CA VAL A 178 -10.34 7.97 20.79
C VAL A 178 -9.21 7.92 19.76
N PRO A 179 -7.96 8.29 20.11
CA PRO A 179 -6.81 8.14 19.22
C PRO A 179 -6.60 6.69 18.78
N TRP A 180 -6.06 6.51 17.58
CA TRP A 180 -5.87 5.18 17.00
C TRP A 180 -5.07 4.21 17.88
N TYR A 181 -4.13 4.70 18.68
CA TYR A 181 -3.28 3.91 19.58
C TYR A 181 -3.94 3.52 20.91
N GLU A 182 -5.07 4.15 21.26
CA GLU A 182 -5.85 3.86 22.48
C GLU A 182 -7.12 3.05 22.19
N VAL A 183 -7.47 2.85 20.91
CA VAL A 183 -8.73 2.21 20.51
C VAL A 183 -8.93 0.84 21.16
N GLU A 184 -7.86 0.07 21.38
CA GLU A 184 -7.92 -1.26 21.98
C GLU A 184 -8.45 -1.25 23.42
N GLU A 185 -8.22 -0.18 24.18
CA GLU A 185 -8.72 -0.03 25.54
C GLU A 185 -10.24 0.20 25.61
N TYR A 186 -10.82 0.68 24.50
CA TYR A 186 -12.24 1.00 24.38
C TYR A 186 -13.04 -0.03 23.60
N MET A 187 -12.38 -1.02 22.99
CA MET A 187 -13.04 -2.06 22.20
C MET A 187 -13.95 -2.94 23.07
N HIS A 188 -15.14 -3.27 22.53
CA HIS A 188 -16.10 -4.16 23.21
C HIS A 188 -15.90 -5.64 22.85
N LEU A 189 -14.99 -5.97 21.97
CA LEU A 189 -14.66 -7.33 21.58
C LEU A 189 -13.24 -7.64 22.06
N GLU A 190 -13.13 -8.52 23.03
CA GLU A 190 -11.83 -9.01 23.47
C GLU A 190 -11.24 -9.96 22.44
N GLY A 191 -9.97 -9.71 22.10
CA GLY A 191 -9.08 -10.74 21.57
C GLY A 191 -9.47 -11.37 20.25
N ALA A 192 -9.76 -10.60 19.19
CA ALA A 192 -9.62 -11.13 17.85
C ALA A 192 -8.11 -11.31 17.57
N GLN A 193 -7.54 -12.41 18.09
CA GLN A 193 -6.18 -12.79 17.74
C GLN A 193 -6.18 -13.26 16.29
N LEU A 194 -5.16 -12.83 15.54
CA LEU A 194 -4.87 -13.41 14.24
C LEU A 194 -4.67 -14.91 14.40
N PRO A 195 -5.24 -15.74 13.50
CA PRO A 195 -4.78 -17.10 13.38
C PRO A 195 -3.27 -17.08 13.11
N ASP A 196 -2.51 -17.87 13.85
CA ASP A 196 -1.08 -18.01 13.65
C ASP A 196 -0.79 -18.28 12.17
N SER A 197 0.23 -17.66 11.64
CA SER A 197 0.56 -17.66 10.21
C SER A 197 0.82 -19.07 9.62
N ASN A 198 0.87 -20.11 10.43
CA ASN A 198 1.06 -21.49 10.01
C ASN A 198 -0.25 -22.27 9.77
N ASP A 199 -1.41 -21.78 10.22
CA ASP A 199 -2.68 -22.51 10.08
C ASP A 199 -3.54 -22.04 8.89
N ALA A 200 -3.05 -21.10 8.08
CA ALA A 200 -3.86 -20.45 7.04
C ALA A 200 -3.86 -21.15 5.67
N TYR A 201 -3.28 -22.32 5.51
CA TYR A 201 -3.18 -23.05 4.25
C TYR A 201 -3.58 -24.52 4.33
N GLU A 202 -4.57 -24.88 5.11
CA GLU A 202 -5.29 -26.13 4.86
C GLU A 202 -6.58 -25.79 4.11
N ASP A 203 -6.62 -26.15 2.83
CA ASP A 203 -7.81 -26.21 2.00
C ASP A 203 -8.88 -27.02 2.69
N SER A 204 -9.85 -26.37 3.30
CA SER A 204 -11.11 -27.00 3.64
C SER A 204 -12.17 -26.59 2.63
N ASP A 205 -12.23 -27.32 1.52
CA ASP A 205 -13.46 -27.55 0.80
C ASP A 205 -14.47 -28.14 1.80
N ASN A 206 -15.31 -27.33 2.36
CA ASN A 206 -16.69 -27.57 2.79
C ASN A 206 -17.07 -26.75 4.03
N SER A 207 -17.59 -25.59 3.84
CA SER A 207 -18.88 -25.18 4.44
C SER A 207 -19.19 -23.72 4.21
N SER A 208 -20.38 -23.48 3.81
CA SER A 208 -21.08 -22.26 3.44
C SER A 208 -20.98 -21.09 4.44
N ALA A 209 -19.92 -20.30 4.37
CA ALA A 209 -19.93 -18.91 4.80
C ALA A 209 -18.79 -18.19 4.06
N GLY A 210 -19.14 -17.58 2.92
CA GLY A 210 -18.14 -17.01 2.00
C GLY A 210 -17.34 -15.86 2.61
N VAL A 211 -16.12 -16.12 2.96
CA VAL A 211 -15.09 -15.12 3.17
C VAL A 211 -14.59 -14.72 1.78
N ARG A 212 -14.92 -13.50 1.33
CA ARG A 212 -14.30 -12.93 0.14
C ARG A 212 -13.07 -12.13 0.56
N SER A 213 -11.91 -12.59 0.14
CA SER A 213 -10.69 -11.80 0.16
C SER A 213 -10.70 -10.85 -1.05
N VAL A 214 -10.44 -9.57 -0.81
CA VAL A 214 -10.17 -8.62 -1.88
C VAL A 214 -8.69 -8.73 -2.18
N GLN A 215 -8.35 -9.39 -3.30
CA GLN A 215 -6.97 -9.50 -3.77
C GLN A 215 -6.71 -8.40 -4.80
N GLY A 216 -5.88 -7.43 -4.44
CA GLY A 216 -5.21 -6.59 -5.43
C GLY A 216 -4.14 -7.42 -6.16
N THR A 217 -4.18 -7.45 -7.49
CA THR A 217 -3.26 -8.25 -8.30
C THR A 217 -1.89 -7.61 -8.39
N ALA A 218 -0.98 -7.96 -7.48
CA ALA A 218 0.45 -7.80 -7.69
C ALA A 218 1.15 -9.13 -7.36
N LYS A 219 1.70 -9.76 -8.38
CA LYS A 219 2.56 -10.92 -8.22
C LYS A 219 3.93 -10.45 -7.75
N ASN A 220 4.42 -11.01 -6.64
CA ASN A 220 5.75 -10.88 -6.06
C ASN A 220 5.96 -9.67 -5.12
N SER A 221 5.36 -9.71 -3.95
CA SER A 221 5.85 -8.95 -2.79
C SER A 221 5.79 -9.81 -1.52
N PRO A 222 6.72 -9.67 -0.58
CA PRO A 222 6.64 -10.38 0.70
C PRO A 222 5.33 -10.01 1.41
N ASP A 223 4.71 -10.99 2.04
CA ASP A 223 3.40 -10.92 2.70
C ASP A 223 3.31 -9.76 3.72
N HIS A 224 2.82 -8.61 3.30
CA HIS A 224 2.39 -7.54 4.20
C HIS A 224 0.90 -7.74 4.52
N ARG A 225 0.63 -8.47 5.60
CA ARG A 225 -0.74 -8.72 6.05
C ARG A 225 -1.16 -7.66 7.07
N LEU A 226 -2.15 -6.84 6.70
CA LEU A 226 -2.89 -6.03 7.64
C LEU A 226 -4.11 -6.79 8.12
N SER A 227 -4.23 -6.97 9.41
CA SER A 227 -5.42 -7.53 10.03
C SER A 227 -6.29 -6.43 10.57
N LEU A 228 -7.52 -6.39 10.11
CA LEU A 228 -8.55 -5.55 10.70
C LEU A 228 -9.04 -6.23 11.98
N ILE A 229 -8.51 -5.81 13.12
CA ILE A 229 -8.72 -6.52 14.37
C ILE A 229 -10.11 -6.28 14.94
N HIS A 230 -10.76 -5.13 14.62
CA HIS A 230 -12.02 -4.82 15.26
C HIS A 230 -12.81 -3.69 14.58
N ILE A 231 -14.11 -3.89 14.44
CA ILE A 231 -15.07 -2.84 14.17
C ILE A 231 -15.96 -2.70 15.39
N SER A 232 -15.74 -1.65 16.19
CA SER A 232 -16.62 -1.30 17.28
C SER A 232 -17.62 -0.27 16.83
N GLU A 233 -18.82 -0.41 17.33
CA GLU A 233 -19.96 0.39 17.01
C GLU A 233 -19.95 1.69 17.80
N PRO A 234 -20.13 2.88 17.16
CA PRO A 234 -20.49 4.07 17.89
C PRO A 234 -21.96 3.95 18.35
N THR A 235 -22.17 3.88 19.65
CA THR A 235 -23.54 3.99 20.20
C THR A 235 -24.02 5.42 20.02
N ARG A 236 -25.08 5.62 19.25
CA ARG A 236 -25.71 6.96 19.10
C ARG A 236 -26.30 7.45 20.42
N PRO A 237 -26.18 8.76 20.75
CA PRO A 237 -26.92 9.35 21.84
C PRO A 237 -28.42 9.20 21.56
N ARG A 238 -29.17 8.77 22.56
CA ARG A 238 -30.62 8.93 22.52
C ARG A 238 -30.91 10.44 22.49
N LEU A 239 -31.51 10.92 21.42
CA LEU A 239 -32.25 12.14 21.40
C LEU A 239 -33.48 11.88 22.30
N ILE A 240 -33.56 12.59 23.41
CA ILE A 240 -34.75 12.70 24.25
C ILE A 240 -35.71 13.66 23.56
#